data_fe5040e71a5eedbad49311daa3a1281e
#
_entry.id   fe5040e71a5eedbad49311daa3a1281e
#
_cell.length_a   1.000
_cell.length_b   1.000
_cell.length_c   1.000
_cell.angle_alpha   90.00
_cell.angle_beta   90.00
_cell.angle_gamma   90.00
#
_symmetry.space_group_name_H-M   'P 1'
#
loop_
_entity.id
_entity.type
_entity.pdbx_description
1 polymer ?
#
loop_
_entity_poly.entity_id
_entity_poly.type
_entity_poly.pdbx_seq_one_letter_code
_entity_poly.pdbx_strand_id
1 'polypeptide(L)'
;MPDLSSLSAPGTGPSNQLDVLGVTCPMGHLQTPQDRHHVLYFHVGHAVEMTCRLEGRERSGGVHRPGDFCVLPAGVMGQWTMAAPADSLVLRLSPSLVKETAQTLRLKPATARIAPALRIRDPHLEYIGWRLDAERAAGYPYGRVFLDSLAVAIAGRLLQRTGHTAADPTVSRRQLPRWRLRTVCDYIRANLDRDLSLEELAHVAGFSVSHFKPLFRQAMGLPVHRYVVECRVERARQLLLERDQALCDIALEAGFCHQTHMARCLRRVLGISPADVLRLGRCRSKARLAPNGELT
;
A
#
# COMPACT_ATOMS: atom_id res chain seq x y z
N MET A 1 19.48 -2.54 21.56
CA MET A 1 18.15 -2.79 20.96
C MET A 1 17.63 -1.45 20.47
N PRO A 2 17.30 -1.28 19.19
CA PRO A 2 16.68 -0.03 18.76
C PRO A 2 15.33 0.11 19.47
N ASP A 3 15.16 1.27 20.11
CA ASP A 3 13.96 1.61 20.86
C ASP A 3 12.81 1.92 19.89
N LEU A 4 11.80 1.05 19.85
CA LEU A 4 10.58 1.23 19.09
C LEU A 4 9.46 1.88 19.90
N SER A 5 9.76 2.52 21.02
CA SER A 5 8.80 3.29 21.79
C SER A 5 8.12 4.37 20.93
N SER A 6 8.80 4.84 19.87
CA SER A 6 8.22 5.73 18.86
C SER A 6 7.06 5.10 18.07
N LEU A 7 7.00 3.76 17.95
CA LEU A 7 5.87 3.08 17.32
C LEU A 7 4.62 3.05 18.21
N SER A 8 4.77 3.28 19.52
CA SER A 8 3.67 3.36 20.48
C SER A 8 3.14 4.76 20.69
N ALA A 9 3.81 5.79 20.14
CA ALA A 9 3.33 7.16 20.20
C ALA A 9 2.01 7.31 19.41
N PRO A 10 1.04 8.11 19.90
CA PRO A 10 -0.15 8.41 19.13
C PRO A 10 0.25 9.08 17.82
N GLY A 11 -0.35 8.64 16.72
CA GLY A 11 -0.11 9.23 15.41
C GLY A 11 -0.50 10.71 15.39
N THR A 12 0.24 11.50 14.64
CA THR A 12 0.00 12.95 14.47
C THR A 12 -1.13 13.26 13.46
N GLY A 13 -1.79 12.23 12.95
CA GLY A 13 -2.86 12.37 11.97
C GLY A 13 -4.18 12.84 12.60
N PRO A 14 -5.07 13.46 11.81
CA PRO A 14 -6.33 14.02 12.28
C PRO A 14 -7.42 12.98 12.60
N SER A 15 -7.20 11.68 12.36
CA SER A 15 -8.19 10.62 12.58
C SER A 15 -8.02 9.92 13.93
N ASN A 16 -9.15 9.58 14.58
CA ASN A 16 -9.17 8.72 15.78
C ASN A 16 -9.34 7.23 15.45
N GLN A 17 -9.58 6.89 14.18
CA GLN A 17 -9.85 5.54 13.71
C GLN A 17 -8.63 4.91 13.01
N LEU A 18 -7.73 5.75 12.50
CA LEU A 18 -6.56 5.36 11.75
C LEU A 18 -5.38 6.27 12.04
N ASP A 19 -4.32 5.73 12.65
CA ASP A 19 -3.03 6.39 12.72
C ASP A 19 -2.17 5.98 11.53
N VAL A 20 -1.42 6.94 10.97
CA VAL A 20 -0.54 6.74 9.82
C VAL A 20 0.84 7.26 10.14
N LEU A 21 1.82 6.35 10.27
CA LEU A 21 3.19 6.65 10.66
C LEU A 21 4.17 6.18 9.60
N GLY A 22 5.09 7.05 9.17
CA GLY A 22 6.24 6.64 8.34
C GLY A 22 7.37 6.19 9.25
N VAL A 23 7.90 4.99 9.05
CA VAL A 23 8.95 4.39 9.89
C VAL A 23 10.03 3.78 9.01
N THR A 24 11.29 4.09 9.33
CA THR A 24 12.45 3.37 8.80
C THR A 24 12.93 2.39 9.85
N CYS A 25 12.74 1.10 9.60
CA CYS A 25 13.24 0.05 10.47
C CYS A 25 14.70 -0.24 10.13
N PRO A 26 15.62 -0.31 11.12
CA PRO A 26 17.02 -0.64 10.89
C PRO A 26 17.19 -2.10 10.47
N MET A 27 18.32 -2.41 9.85
CA MET A 27 18.77 -3.79 9.63
C MET A 27 18.92 -4.54 10.95
N GLY A 28 18.61 -5.84 10.97
CA GLY A 28 18.77 -6.72 12.11
C GLY A 28 17.46 -7.23 12.68
N HIS A 29 17.49 -7.55 13.96
CA HIS A 29 16.33 -8.12 14.67
C HIS A 29 15.50 -7.01 15.30
N LEU A 30 14.20 -7.10 15.12
CA LEU A 30 13.23 -6.16 15.60
C LEU A 30 12.04 -6.91 16.22
N GLN A 31 11.58 -6.47 17.38
CA GLN A 31 10.35 -6.95 17.97
C GLN A 31 9.34 -5.81 18.04
N THR A 32 8.16 -6.02 17.46
CA THR A 32 7.07 -5.05 17.59
C THR A 32 6.43 -5.18 18.96
N PRO A 33 6.10 -4.06 19.62
CA PRO A 33 5.37 -4.10 20.87
C PRO A 33 3.97 -4.67 20.66
N GLN A 34 3.37 -5.15 21.74
CA GLN A 34 1.96 -5.50 21.74
C GLN A 34 1.13 -4.22 21.58
N ASP A 35 0.39 -4.09 20.47
CA ASP A 35 -0.44 -2.94 20.22
C ASP A 35 -1.94 -3.28 20.46
N ARG A 36 -2.67 -2.33 21.03
CA ARG A 36 -4.14 -2.44 21.18
C ARG A 36 -4.90 -2.25 19.88
N HIS A 37 -4.24 -1.76 18.82
CA HIS A 37 -4.82 -1.60 17.49
C HIS A 37 -4.44 -2.78 16.59
N HIS A 38 -5.18 -2.95 15.51
CA HIS A 38 -4.73 -3.77 14.40
C HIS A 38 -3.67 -3.00 13.62
N VAL A 39 -2.50 -3.58 13.41
CA VAL A 39 -1.37 -2.92 12.77
C VAL A 39 -1.13 -3.51 11.39
N LEU A 40 -1.07 -2.64 10.38
CA LEU A 40 -0.65 -3.00 9.04
C LEU A 40 0.69 -2.33 8.76
N TYR A 41 1.66 -3.12 8.33
CA TYR A 41 2.95 -2.63 7.82
C TYR A 41 2.90 -2.66 6.31
N PHE A 42 2.88 -1.50 5.70
CA PHE A 42 2.91 -1.31 4.25
C PHE A 42 4.32 -0.95 3.83
N HIS A 43 4.98 -1.82 3.05
CA HIS A 43 6.34 -1.59 2.60
C HIS A 43 6.37 -0.55 1.47
N VAL A 44 7.11 0.55 1.68
CA VAL A 44 7.19 1.68 0.74
C VAL A 44 8.59 1.88 0.15
N GLY A 45 9.62 1.30 0.78
CA GLY A 45 11.01 1.41 0.38
C GLY A 45 11.44 0.44 -0.72
N HIS A 46 12.74 0.26 -0.88
CA HIS A 46 13.32 -0.74 -1.80
C HIS A 46 13.01 -2.18 -1.35
N ALA A 47 13.22 -3.14 -2.24
CA ALA A 47 13.03 -4.54 -1.93
C ALA A 47 14.02 -5.01 -0.85
N VAL A 48 13.51 -5.64 0.23
CA VAL A 48 14.31 -6.10 1.37
C VAL A 48 13.96 -7.54 1.68
N GLU A 49 14.99 -8.36 1.88
CA GLU A 49 14.80 -9.70 2.42
C GLU A 49 14.51 -9.61 3.92
N MET A 50 13.38 -10.16 4.33
CA MET A 50 12.98 -10.20 5.72
C MET A 50 12.23 -11.47 6.09
N THR A 51 12.35 -11.84 7.36
CA THR A 51 11.65 -12.97 7.97
C THR A 51 10.77 -12.44 9.09
N CYS A 52 9.57 -12.97 9.22
CA CYS A 52 8.67 -12.66 10.33
C CYS A 52 8.27 -13.92 11.10
N ARG A 53 8.31 -13.83 12.42
CA ARG A 53 7.79 -14.83 13.36
C ARG A 53 6.63 -14.23 14.14
N LEU A 54 5.53 -14.96 14.23
CA LEU A 54 4.39 -14.62 15.09
C LEU A 54 4.22 -15.69 16.15
N GLU A 55 4.11 -15.27 17.43
CA GLU A 55 3.92 -16.21 18.56
C GLU A 55 5.00 -17.32 18.59
N GLY A 56 6.24 -16.96 18.28
CA GLY A 56 7.38 -17.89 18.28
C GLY A 56 7.47 -18.84 17.08
N ARG A 57 6.51 -18.81 16.18
CA ARG A 57 6.51 -19.63 14.95
C ARG A 57 6.88 -18.79 13.73
N GLU A 58 7.81 -19.28 12.91
CA GLU A 58 8.10 -18.65 11.63
C GLU A 58 6.88 -18.75 10.70
N ARG A 59 6.43 -17.61 10.19
CA ARG A 59 5.23 -17.50 9.36
C ARG A 59 5.51 -17.08 7.93
N SER A 60 6.59 -16.31 7.71
CA SER A 60 6.94 -15.85 6.37
C SER A 60 8.41 -15.46 6.32
N GLY A 61 9.06 -15.77 5.23
CA GLY A 61 10.38 -15.28 4.84
C GLY A 61 10.42 -14.94 3.36
N GLY A 62 11.39 -14.13 2.95
CA GLY A 62 11.69 -13.79 1.56
C GLY A 62 11.68 -12.30 1.29
N VAL A 63 11.79 -11.93 0.01
CA VAL A 63 11.92 -10.54 -0.42
C VAL A 63 10.58 -9.82 -0.35
N HIS A 64 10.49 -8.82 0.52
CA HIS A 64 9.38 -7.87 0.58
C HIS A 64 9.65 -6.72 -0.41
N ARG A 65 8.65 -6.37 -1.18
CA ARG A 65 8.72 -5.33 -2.21
C ARG A 65 7.75 -4.20 -1.90
N PRO A 66 7.97 -2.99 -2.44
CA PRO A 66 7.00 -1.91 -2.33
C PRO A 66 5.60 -2.40 -2.70
N GLY A 67 4.62 -2.08 -1.86
CA GLY A 67 3.24 -2.55 -2.00
C GLY A 67 2.89 -3.84 -1.24
N ASP A 68 3.86 -4.54 -0.66
CA ASP A 68 3.59 -5.69 0.20
C ASP A 68 3.10 -5.24 1.58
N PHE A 69 2.17 -6.02 2.16
CA PHE A 69 1.61 -5.79 3.48
C PHE A 69 1.90 -6.93 4.44
N CYS A 70 2.06 -6.56 5.69
CA CYS A 70 1.92 -7.48 6.83
C CYS A 70 0.82 -6.95 7.75
N VAL A 71 -0.03 -7.83 8.24
CA VAL A 71 -1.17 -7.51 9.11
C VAL A 71 -1.00 -8.24 10.43
N LEU A 72 -0.92 -7.48 11.50
CA LEU A 72 -0.88 -7.96 12.89
C LEU A 72 -2.20 -7.57 13.56
N PRO A 73 -3.03 -8.53 13.97
CA PRO A 73 -4.21 -8.24 14.78
C PRO A 73 -3.84 -7.57 16.11
N ALA A 74 -4.79 -6.85 16.70
CA ALA A 74 -4.61 -6.27 18.03
C ALA A 74 -4.17 -7.34 19.03
N GLY A 75 -3.18 -7.01 19.86
CA GLY A 75 -2.62 -7.91 20.86
C GLY A 75 -1.57 -8.91 20.35
N VAL A 76 -1.31 -8.98 19.06
CA VAL A 76 -0.33 -9.92 18.49
C VAL A 76 1.03 -9.23 18.32
N MET A 77 2.07 -9.87 18.84
CA MET A 77 3.47 -9.42 18.68
C MET A 77 4.11 -10.09 17.46
N GLY A 78 4.95 -9.34 16.75
CA GLY A 78 5.78 -9.83 15.66
C GLY A 78 7.27 -9.71 15.98
N GLN A 79 8.06 -10.72 15.57
CA GLN A 79 9.52 -10.67 15.59
C GLN A 79 9.99 -10.66 14.13
N TRP A 80 10.81 -9.69 13.79
CA TRP A 80 11.28 -9.46 12.43
C TRP A 80 12.79 -9.57 12.36
N THR A 81 13.28 -10.13 11.28
CA THR A 81 14.71 -10.08 10.93
C THR A 81 14.80 -9.48 9.53
N MET A 82 15.55 -8.39 9.37
CA MET A 82 15.70 -7.65 8.14
C MET A 82 17.15 -7.65 7.68
N ALA A 83 17.39 -7.97 6.40
CA ALA A 83 18.74 -7.99 5.81
C ALA A 83 19.26 -6.58 5.46
N ALA A 84 18.38 -5.58 5.39
CA ALA A 84 18.70 -4.18 5.13
C ALA A 84 17.67 -3.26 5.80
N PRO A 85 17.94 -1.95 5.94
CA PRO A 85 16.93 -1.01 6.43
C PRO A 85 15.66 -1.06 5.58
N ALA A 86 14.49 -0.96 6.21
CA ALA A 86 13.19 -1.08 5.54
C ALA A 86 12.29 0.11 5.85
N ASP A 87 11.89 0.82 4.81
CA ASP A 87 10.91 1.91 4.93
C ASP A 87 9.50 1.35 4.85
N SER A 88 8.69 1.64 5.85
CA SER A 88 7.32 1.18 5.96
C SER A 88 6.38 2.29 6.41
N LEU A 89 5.17 2.26 5.89
CA LEU A 89 4.06 2.99 6.44
C LEU A 89 3.34 2.08 7.44
N VAL A 90 3.28 2.49 8.69
CA VAL A 90 2.57 1.79 9.77
C VAL A 90 1.18 2.37 9.89
N LEU A 91 0.16 1.54 9.67
CA LEU A 91 -1.24 1.90 9.76
C LEU A 91 -1.83 1.21 10.99
N ARG A 92 -2.27 1.98 11.98
CA ARG A 92 -2.88 1.47 13.21
C ARG A 92 -4.38 1.69 13.15
N LEU A 93 -5.11 0.60 13.01
CA LEU A 93 -6.56 0.62 12.81
C LEU A 93 -7.29 0.30 14.12
N SER A 94 -8.23 1.15 14.49
CA SER A 94 -9.03 0.99 15.72
C SER A 94 -9.84 -0.32 15.71
N PRO A 95 -9.80 -1.14 16.78
CA PRO A 95 -10.66 -2.32 16.91
C PRO A 95 -12.15 -1.99 16.91
N SER A 96 -12.55 -0.81 17.43
CA SER A 96 -13.95 -0.37 17.40
C SER A 96 -14.45 -0.19 15.97
N LEU A 97 -13.65 0.45 15.10
CA LEU A 97 -13.99 0.60 13.69
C LEU A 97 -14.15 -0.75 12.98
N VAL A 98 -13.26 -1.69 13.24
CA VAL A 98 -13.35 -3.05 12.67
C VAL A 98 -14.62 -3.74 13.11
N LYS A 99 -14.99 -3.62 14.39
CA LYS A 99 -16.24 -4.18 14.94
C LYS A 99 -17.48 -3.54 14.31
N GLU A 100 -17.53 -2.22 14.20
CA GLU A 100 -18.63 -1.48 13.59
C GLU A 100 -18.77 -1.83 12.09
N THR A 101 -17.64 -1.91 11.38
CA THR A 101 -17.64 -2.32 9.97
C THR A 101 -18.15 -3.76 9.81
N ALA A 102 -17.76 -4.68 10.70
CA ALA A 102 -18.25 -6.05 10.67
C ALA A 102 -19.77 -6.13 10.91
N GLN A 103 -20.30 -5.32 11.83
CA GLN A 103 -21.74 -5.21 12.09
C GLN A 103 -22.49 -4.68 10.87
N THR A 104 -21.99 -3.59 10.25
CA THR A 104 -22.58 -3.02 9.04
C THR A 104 -22.58 -4.01 7.88
N LEU A 105 -21.54 -4.82 7.75
CA LEU A 105 -21.45 -5.89 6.75
C LEU A 105 -22.25 -7.15 7.14
N ARG A 106 -22.93 -7.16 8.30
CA ARG A 106 -23.69 -8.28 8.83
C ARG A 106 -22.90 -9.59 8.87
N LEU A 107 -21.63 -9.52 9.23
CA LEU A 107 -20.77 -10.69 9.31
C LEU A 107 -21.05 -11.49 10.57
N LYS A 108 -20.94 -12.82 10.45
CA LYS A 108 -21.06 -13.72 11.62
C LYS A 108 -19.88 -13.47 12.58
N PRO A 109 -20.07 -13.57 13.91
CA PRO A 109 -19.01 -13.35 14.90
C PRO A 109 -17.72 -14.13 14.64
N ALA A 110 -17.82 -15.35 14.12
CA ALA A 110 -16.67 -16.20 13.78
C ALA A 110 -15.85 -15.65 12.61
N THR A 111 -16.44 -14.88 11.70
CA THR A 111 -15.80 -14.27 10.53
C THR A 111 -15.47 -12.79 10.73
N ALA A 112 -15.95 -12.18 11.81
CA ALA A 112 -15.73 -10.78 12.17
C ALA A 112 -14.38 -10.54 12.85
N ARG A 113 -13.32 -11.23 12.41
CA ARG A 113 -11.98 -11.13 12.97
C ARG A 113 -10.97 -10.81 11.87
N ILE A 114 -9.94 -10.02 12.20
CA ILE A 114 -8.77 -9.85 11.35
C ILE A 114 -7.81 -11.01 11.64
N ALA A 115 -7.44 -11.76 10.61
CA ALA A 115 -6.43 -12.80 10.71
C ALA A 115 -5.03 -12.22 10.48
N PRO A 116 -3.99 -12.72 11.20
CA PRO A 116 -2.62 -12.35 10.89
C PRO A 116 -2.27 -12.76 9.47
N ALA A 117 -1.58 -11.88 8.76
CA ALA A 117 -1.19 -12.14 7.39
C ALA A 117 0.16 -11.49 7.10
N LEU A 118 1.07 -12.26 6.51
CA LEU A 118 2.44 -11.83 6.24
C LEU A 118 2.70 -11.85 4.74
N ARG A 119 3.40 -10.85 4.26
CA ARG A 119 3.76 -10.66 2.85
C ARG A 119 2.56 -10.88 1.92
N ILE A 120 1.48 -10.18 2.20
CA ILE A 120 0.31 -10.19 1.32
C ILE A 120 0.43 -9.06 0.30
N ARG A 121 -0.03 -9.35 -0.91
CA ARG A 121 -0.24 -8.34 -1.94
C ARG A 121 -1.73 -8.30 -2.26
N ASP A 122 -2.32 -7.16 -2.02
CA ASP A 122 -3.74 -6.92 -2.26
C ASP A 122 -3.87 -5.56 -2.97
N PRO A 123 -4.29 -5.55 -4.23
CA PRO A 123 -4.31 -4.32 -5.02
C PRO A 123 -5.15 -3.19 -4.41
N HIS A 124 -6.23 -3.51 -3.68
CA HIS A 124 -7.02 -2.50 -2.98
C HIS A 124 -6.25 -1.88 -1.81
N LEU A 125 -5.67 -2.74 -0.96
CA LEU A 125 -4.89 -2.26 0.17
C LEU A 125 -3.65 -1.51 -0.33
N GLU A 126 -3.01 -1.98 -1.39
CA GLU A 126 -1.87 -1.32 -2.02
C GLU A 126 -2.24 0.09 -2.50
N TYR A 127 -3.36 0.23 -3.22
CA TYR A 127 -3.86 1.54 -3.64
C TYR A 127 -4.11 2.47 -2.44
N ILE A 128 -4.79 1.96 -1.40
CA ILE A 128 -5.07 2.74 -0.19
C ILE A 128 -3.75 3.10 0.52
N GLY A 129 -2.80 2.18 0.62
CA GLY A 129 -1.50 2.43 1.23
C GLY A 129 -0.74 3.58 0.57
N TRP A 130 -0.68 3.60 -0.76
CA TRP A 130 -0.04 4.69 -1.51
C TRP A 130 -0.80 6.03 -1.35
N ARG A 131 -2.13 5.98 -1.28
CA ARG A 131 -2.93 7.20 -1.02
C ARG A 131 -2.66 7.76 0.38
N LEU A 132 -2.55 6.90 1.39
CA LEU A 132 -2.23 7.31 2.76
C LEU A 132 -0.81 7.84 2.88
N ASP A 133 0.16 7.27 2.17
CA ASP A 133 1.53 7.80 2.15
C ASP A 133 1.58 9.20 1.50
N ALA A 134 0.86 9.39 0.40
CA ALA A 134 0.74 10.69 -0.25
C ALA A 134 0.05 11.74 0.65
N GLU A 135 -1.04 11.37 1.34
CA GLU A 135 -1.73 12.24 2.29
C GLU A 135 -0.82 12.67 3.44
N ARG A 136 -0.13 11.69 4.05
CA ARG A 136 0.82 11.96 5.13
C ARG A 136 1.95 12.88 4.68
N ALA A 137 2.51 12.64 3.50
CA ALA A 137 3.59 13.45 2.95
C ALA A 137 3.15 14.89 2.64
N ALA A 138 1.87 15.08 2.30
CA ALA A 138 1.27 16.39 2.03
C ALA A 138 0.71 17.10 3.28
N GLY A 139 0.83 16.50 4.48
CA GLY A 139 0.31 17.09 5.72
C GLY A 139 -1.21 16.96 5.88
N TYR A 140 -1.81 15.93 5.30
CA TYR A 140 -3.25 15.59 5.39
C TYR A 140 -4.21 16.65 4.85
N PRO A 141 -4.05 17.11 3.60
CA PRO A 141 -4.85 18.20 3.03
C PRO A 141 -6.35 17.90 2.97
N TYR A 142 -6.76 16.64 2.87
CA TYR A 142 -8.17 16.24 2.85
C TYR A 142 -8.73 15.90 4.22
N GLY A 143 -7.92 15.99 5.27
CA GLY A 143 -8.30 15.94 6.67
C GLY A 143 -8.93 14.63 7.13
N ARG A 144 -9.63 14.71 8.28
CA ARG A 144 -10.15 13.55 9.01
C ARG A 144 -11.13 12.70 8.21
N VAL A 145 -12.09 13.32 7.52
CA VAL A 145 -13.16 12.58 6.82
C VAL A 145 -12.60 11.65 5.75
N PHE A 146 -11.57 12.11 5.06
CA PHE A 146 -10.90 11.29 4.04
C PHE A 146 -10.17 10.10 4.66
N LEU A 147 -9.41 10.32 5.74
CA LEU A 147 -8.71 9.26 6.47
C LEU A 147 -9.69 8.23 7.04
N ASP A 148 -10.79 8.67 7.66
CA ASP A 148 -11.81 7.79 8.21
C ASP A 148 -12.47 6.95 7.10
N SER A 149 -12.69 7.52 5.91
CA SER A 149 -13.22 6.76 4.77
C SER A 149 -12.26 5.65 4.28
N LEU A 150 -10.96 5.95 4.24
CA LEU A 150 -9.93 4.96 3.91
C LEU A 150 -9.79 3.90 5.01
N ALA A 151 -9.93 4.27 6.28
CA ALA A 151 -9.94 3.35 7.40
C ALA A 151 -11.07 2.32 7.30
N VAL A 152 -12.30 2.77 6.98
CA VAL A 152 -13.45 1.89 6.73
C VAL A 152 -13.19 0.94 5.56
N ALA A 153 -12.59 1.46 4.47
CA ALA A 153 -12.25 0.65 3.30
C ALA A 153 -11.21 -0.44 3.64
N ILE A 154 -10.18 -0.11 4.44
CA ILE A 154 -9.20 -1.09 4.94
C ILE A 154 -9.90 -2.14 5.80
N ALA A 155 -10.69 -1.73 6.79
CA ALA A 155 -11.41 -2.64 7.69
C ALA A 155 -12.29 -3.62 6.91
N GLY A 156 -13.11 -3.11 5.99
CA GLY A 156 -13.97 -3.91 5.13
C GLY A 156 -13.17 -4.91 4.29
N ARG A 157 -12.05 -4.49 3.73
CA ARG A 157 -11.19 -5.37 2.92
C ARG A 157 -10.54 -6.47 3.75
N LEU A 158 -10.04 -6.16 4.93
CA LEU A 158 -9.45 -7.15 5.84
C LEU A 158 -10.48 -8.18 6.32
N LEU A 159 -11.68 -7.74 6.68
CA LEU A 159 -12.79 -8.61 7.09
C LEU A 159 -13.24 -9.56 5.96
N GLN A 160 -13.35 -9.05 4.72
CA GLN A 160 -13.63 -9.88 3.56
C GLN A 160 -12.58 -10.96 3.35
N ARG A 161 -11.30 -10.66 3.57
CA ARG A 161 -10.20 -11.65 3.46
C ARG A 161 -10.37 -12.79 4.45
N THR A 162 -10.79 -12.50 5.67
CA THR A 162 -10.98 -13.52 6.71
C THR A 162 -12.25 -14.36 6.46
N GLY A 163 -13.32 -13.75 5.97
CA GLY A 163 -14.55 -14.44 5.63
C GLY A 163 -14.41 -15.43 4.45
N HIS A 164 -13.46 -15.21 3.55
CA HIS A 164 -13.23 -16.08 2.39
C HIS A 164 -12.39 -17.33 2.70
N THR A 165 -11.83 -17.47 3.90
CA THR A 165 -11.22 -18.75 4.33
C THR A 165 -12.25 -19.81 4.71
N ALA A 166 -13.54 -19.43 4.80
CA ALA A 166 -14.69 -20.32 5.06
C ALA A 166 -15.72 -20.27 3.91
N ALA A 167 -15.29 -20.12 2.65
CA ALA A 167 -16.17 -19.73 1.55
C ALA A 167 -16.89 -20.92 0.90
N ASP A 168 -18.17 -20.73 0.69
CA ASP A 168 -19.08 -21.42 -0.20
C ASP A 168 -18.52 -21.45 -1.65
N PRO A 169 -18.34 -22.62 -2.28
CA PRO A 169 -17.77 -22.74 -3.61
C PRO A 169 -18.62 -22.16 -4.76
N THR A 170 -19.87 -21.79 -4.50
CA THR A 170 -20.80 -21.28 -5.54
C THR A 170 -20.63 -19.80 -5.87
N VAL A 171 -20.03 -18.98 -4.96
CA VAL A 171 -19.78 -17.54 -5.18
C VAL A 171 -18.52 -17.29 -6.03
N SER A 172 -17.63 -18.29 -6.11
CA SER A 172 -16.34 -18.18 -6.81
C SER A 172 -16.46 -18.03 -8.34
N ARG A 173 -17.59 -18.37 -8.95
CA ARG A 173 -17.77 -18.34 -10.43
C ARG A 173 -18.03 -16.96 -11.03
N ARG A 174 -18.29 -15.93 -10.23
CA ARG A 174 -18.58 -14.56 -10.69
C ARG A 174 -17.52 -13.51 -10.32
N GLN A 175 -16.37 -13.94 -9.79
CA GLN A 175 -15.29 -13.04 -9.39
C GLN A 175 -14.00 -13.38 -10.13
N LEU A 176 -13.18 -12.35 -10.40
CA LEU A 176 -11.84 -12.54 -10.93
C LEU A 176 -11.00 -13.26 -9.88
N PRO A 177 -10.50 -14.48 -10.13
CA PRO A 177 -9.68 -15.22 -9.16
C PRO A 177 -8.47 -14.38 -8.73
N ARG A 178 -8.15 -14.39 -7.43
CA ARG A 178 -7.07 -13.56 -6.87
C ARG A 178 -5.72 -13.74 -7.59
N TRP A 179 -5.38 -14.97 -7.95
CA TRP A 179 -4.13 -15.23 -8.66
C TRP A 179 -4.13 -14.62 -10.07
N ARG A 180 -5.26 -14.64 -10.79
CA ARG A 180 -5.41 -13.98 -12.12
C ARG A 180 -5.36 -12.46 -11.99
N LEU A 181 -6.02 -11.91 -10.99
CA LEU A 181 -5.93 -10.48 -10.71
C LEU A 181 -4.49 -10.07 -10.43
N ARG A 182 -3.77 -10.84 -9.61
CA ARG A 182 -2.35 -10.62 -9.33
C ARG A 182 -1.51 -10.68 -10.60
N THR A 183 -1.69 -11.73 -11.43
CA THR A 183 -0.97 -11.86 -12.70
C THR A 183 -1.16 -10.63 -13.58
N VAL A 184 -2.40 -10.14 -13.72
CA VAL A 184 -2.70 -8.93 -14.50
C VAL A 184 -2.03 -7.69 -13.89
N CYS A 185 -2.12 -7.50 -12.59
CA CYS A 185 -1.51 -6.35 -11.92
C CYS A 185 0.02 -6.37 -12.03
N ASP A 186 0.65 -7.52 -11.88
CA ASP A 186 2.09 -7.69 -12.04
C ASP A 186 2.51 -7.46 -13.50
N TYR A 187 1.71 -7.94 -14.45
CA TYR A 187 1.92 -7.69 -15.87
C TYR A 187 1.82 -6.19 -16.23
N ILE A 188 0.81 -5.48 -15.72
CA ILE A 188 0.67 -4.03 -15.90
C ILE A 188 1.91 -3.31 -15.39
N ARG A 189 2.37 -3.62 -14.17
CA ARG A 189 3.54 -2.97 -13.57
C ARG A 189 4.85 -3.23 -14.33
N ALA A 190 4.99 -4.45 -14.88
CA ALA A 190 6.17 -4.83 -15.65
C ALA A 190 6.21 -4.20 -17.05
N ASN A 191 5.09 -3.64 -17.54
CA ASN A 191 4.95 -3.14 -18.91
C ASN A 191 4.33 -1.73 -18.96
N LEU A 192 4.59 -0.89 -17.95
CA LEU A 192 4.01 0.48 -17.88
C LEU A 192 4.51 1.40 -18.98
N ASP A 193 5.72 1.17 -19.48
CA ASP A 193 6.43 1.95 -20.48
C ASP A 193 5.84 1.86 -21.88
N ARG A 194 4.99 0.86 -22.15
CA ARG A 194 4.36 0.64 -23.44
C ARG A 194 2.85 0.73 -23.39
N ASP A 195 2.21 0.75 -24.54
CA ASP A 195 0.75 0.70 -24.60
C ASP A 195 0.22 -0.67 -24.16
N LEU A 196 -0.79 -0.64 -23.30
CA LEU A 196 -1.44 -1.81 -22.74
C LEU A 196 -2.90 -1.83 -23.18
N SER A 197 -3.20 -2.69 -24.16
CA SER A 197 -4.57 -2.84 -24.65
C SER A 197 -5.45 -3.61 -23.67
N LEU A 198 -6.75 -3.36 -23.73
CA LEU A 198 -7.73 -4.12 -22.94
C LEU A 198 -7.78 -5.59 -23.34
N GLU A 199 -7.59 -5.87 -24.62
CA GLU A 199 -7.54 -7.22 -25.20
C GLU A 199 -6.38 -8.01 -24.63
N GLU A 200 -5.21 -7.40 -24.58
CA GLU A 200 -4.01 -7.98 -24.02
C GLU A 200 -4.18 -8.30 -22.53
N LEU A 201 -4.67 -7.34 -21.74
CA LEU A 201 -4.89 -7.53 -20.30
C LEU A 201 -5.97 -8.57 -20.00
N ALA A 202 -7.01 -8.64 -20.82
CA ALA A 202 -8.04 -9.67 -20.73
C ALA A 202 -7.48 -11.05 -21.07
N HIS A 203 -6.61 -11.14 -22.08
CA HIS A 203 -5.91 -12.39 -22.44
C HIS A 203 -5.01 -12.87 -21.29
N VAL A 204 -4.21 -11.99 -20.70
CA VAL A 204 -3.38 -12.31 -19.51
C VAL A 204 -4.24 -12.80 -18.34
N ALA A 205 -5.45 -12.24 -18.16
CA ALA A 205 -6.41 -12.70 -17.17
C ALA A 205 -7.08 -14.04 -17.53
N GLY A 206 -7.01 -14.48 -18.79
CA GLY A 206 -7.71 -15.65 -19.32
C GLY A 206 -9.22 -15.45 -19.41
N PHE A 207 -9.66 -14.23 -19.82
CA PHE A 207 -11.06 -13.85 -20.03
C PHE A 207 -11.23 -13.11 -21.36
N SER A 208 -12.47 -13.05 -21.85
CA SER A 208 -12.83 -12.09 -22.88
C SER A 208 -12.88 -10.68 -22.30
N VAL A 209 -12.68 -9.64 -23.12
CA VAL A 209 -12.73 -8.23 -22.70
C VAL A 209 -14.04 -7.87 -22.00
N SER A 210 -15.17 -8.39 -22.51
CA SER A 210 -16.50 -8.15 -21.94
C SER A 210 -16.65 -8.71 -20.53
N HIS A 211 -16.06 -9.84 -20.23
CA HIS A 211 -16.04 -10.43 -18.89
C HIS A 211 -14.96 -9.81 -17.99
N PHE A 212 -13.79 -9.52 -18.53
CA PHE A 212 -12.67 -8.97 -17.76
C PHE A 212 -12.98 -7.59 -17.17
N LYS A 213 -13.52 -6.66 -17.97
CA LYS A 213 -13.81 -5.28 -17.53
C LYS A 213 -14.65 -5.21 -16.25
N PRO A 214 -15.83 -5.84 -16.17
CA PRO A 214 -16.64 -5.80 -14.94
C PRO A 214 -15.99 -6.54 -13.78
N LEU A 215 -15.35 -7.68 -14.03
CA LEU A 215 -14.67 -8.45 -12.99
C LEU A 215 -13.49 -7.69 -12.41
N PHE A 216 -12.68 -7.03 -13.25
CA PHE A 216 -11.57 -6.19 -12.78
C PHE A 216 -12.09 -4.99 -11.99
N ARG A 217 -13.11 -4.29 -12.50
CA ARG A 217 -13.73 -3.17 -11.78
C ARG A 217 -14.32 -3.61 -10.43
N GLN A 218 -14.98 -4.76 -10.38
CA GLN A 218 -15.50 -5.33 -9.14
C GLN A 218 -14.37 -5.67 -8.16
N ALA A 219 -13.28 -6.25 -8.69
CA ALA A 219 -12.12 -6.66 -7.89
C ALA A 219 -11.28 -5.48 -7.39
N MET A 220 -11.13 -4.41 -8.18
CA MET A 220 -10.25 -3.26 -7.90
C MET A 220 -11.00 -1.99 -7.48
N GLY A 221 -12.33 -1.95 -7.59
CA GLY A 221 -13.13 -0.76 -7.34
C GLY A 221 -13.03 0.31 -8.44
N LEU A 222 -12.17 0.13 -9.45
CA LEU A 222 -11.94 1.10 -10.52
C LEU A 222 -11.68 0.42 -11.87
N PRO A 223 -11.95 1.11 -12.99
CA PRO A 223 -11.70 0.57 -14.33
C PRO A 223 -10.21 0.33 -14.59
N VAL A 224 -9.90 -0.69 -15.40
CA VAL A 224 -8.53 -1.09 -15.77
C VAL A 224 -7.67 0.07 -16.25
N HIS A 225 -8.17 0.89 -17.20
CA HIS A 225 -7.40 2.01 -17.75
C HIS A 225 -7.03 3.05 -16.68
N ARG A 226 -7.92 3.26 -15.69
CA ARG A 226 -7.64 4.16 -14.58
C ARG A 226 -6.56 3.58 -13.66
N TYR A 227 -6.60 2.28 -13.40
CA TYR A 227 -5.56 1.58 -12.65
C TYR A 227 -4.18 1.70 -13.32
N VAL A 228 -4.11 1.50 -14.66
CA VAL A 228 -2.87 1.69 -15.43
C VAL A 228 -2.33 3.12 -15.28
N VAL A 229 -3.22 4.14 -15.43
CA VAL A 229 -2.82 5.55 -15.26
C VAL A 229 -2.30 5.80 -13.84
N GLU A 230 -2.93 5.26 -12.81
CA GLU A 230 -2.49 5.42 -11.42
C GLU A 230 -1.13 4.74 -11.17
N CYS A 231 -0.89 3.56 -11.75
CA CYS A 231 0.43 2.92 -11.72
C CYS A 231 1.51 3.75 -12.42
N ARG A 232 1.20 4.34 -13.58
CA ARG A 232 2.11 5.23 -14.30
C ARG A 232 2.42 6.51 -13.52
N VAL A 233 1.42 7.09 -12.86
CA VAL A 233 1.60 8.26 -11.99
C VAL A 233 2.53 7.94 -10.82
N GLU A 234 2.36 6.79 -10.20
CA GLU A 234 3.24 6.37 -9.11
C GLU A 234 4.67 6.11 -9.59
N ARG A 235 4.83 5.48 -10.76
CA ARG A 235 6.15 5.30 -11.39
C ARG A 235 6.81 6.65 -11.69
N ALA A 236 6.08 7.60 -12.28
CA ALA A 236 6.56 8.95 -12.53
C ALA A 236 6.98 9.66 -11.24
N ARG A 237 6.18 9.54 -10.17
CA ARG A 237 6.51 10.10 -8.85
C ARG A 237 7.82 9.55 -8.31
N GLN A 238 8.04 8.25 -8.40
CA GLN A 238 9.28 7.60 -7.96
C GLN A 238 10.48 8.11 -8.76
N LEU A 239 10.37 8.15 -10.08
CA LEU A 239 11.45 8.66 -10.96
C LEU A 239 11.79 10.12 -10.67
N LEU A 240 10.77 10.97 -10.42
CA LEU A 240 10.95 12.37 -10.05
C LEU A 240 11.68 12.55 -8.70
N LEU A 241 11.52 11.61 -7.78
CA LEU A 241 12.16 11.65 -6.46
C LEU A 241 13.59 11.10 -6.47
N GLU A 242 13.84 10.12 -7.33
CA GLU A 242 15.09 9.32 -7.31
C GLU A 242 16.12 9.79 -8.34
N ARG A 243 15.71 10.46 -9.40
CA ARG A 243 16.55 10.75 -10.54
C ARG A 243 16.51 12.22 -10.94
N ASP A 244 17.68 12.76 -11.28
CA ASP A 244 17.81 14.08 -11.89
C ASP A 244 17.82 13.95 -13.43
N GLN A 245 16.64 13.62 -13.98
CA GLN A 245 16.40 13.42 -15.42
C GLN A 245 15.46 14.51 -15.94
N ALA A 246 15.48 14.73 -17.28
CA ALA A 246 14.52 15.61 -17.91
C ALA A 246 13.07 15.09 -17.77
N LEU A 247 12.11 15.99 -17.58
CA LEU A 247 10.70 15.64 -17.40
C LEU A 247 10.11 14.85 -18.59
N CYS A 248 10.65 15.06 -19.80
CA CYS A 248 10.25 14.32 -20.99
C CYS A 248 10.66 12.84 -20.90
N ASP A 249 11.88 12.56 -20.41
CA ASP A 249 12.40 11.20 -20.29
C ASP A 249 11.69 10.43 -19.19
N ILE A 250 11.46 11.10 -18.05
CA ILE A 250 10.62 10.54 -16.96
C ILE A 250 9.22 10.21 -17.45
N ALA A 251 8.61 11.09 -18.26
CA ALA A 251 7.28 10.83 -18.80
C ALA A 251 7.26 9.58 -19.67
N LEU A 252 8.22 9.42 -20.57
CA LEU A 252 8.35 8.25 -21.45
C LEU A 252 8.64 6.98 -20.64
N GLU A 253 9.59 7.01 -19.70
CA GLU A 253 9.92 5.85 -18.85
C GLU A 253 8.74 5.43 -17.94
N ALA A 254 7.89 6.38 -17.55
CA ALA A 254 6.68 6.09 -16.79
C ALA A 254 5.49 5.68 -17.67
N GLY A 255 5.64 5.63 -19.01
CA GLY A 255 4.63 5.20 -19.95
C GLY A 255 3.64 6.28 -20.40
N PHE A 256 3.99 7.57 -20.27
CA PHE A 256 3.20 8.67 -20.81
C PHE A 256 3.74 9.12 -22.16
N CYS A 257 2.84 9.43 -23.09
CA CYS A 257 3.24 9.92 -24.42
C CYS A 257 3.99 11.28 -24.37
N HIS A 258 3.65 12.16 -23.39
CA HIS A 258 4.21 13.49 -23.25
C HIS A 258 4.24 13.95 -21.80
N GLN A 259 5.21 14.81 -21.44
CA GLN A 259 5.33 15.41 -20.12
C GLN A 259 4.07 16.18 -19.67
N THR A 260 3.33 16.81 -20.60
CA THR A 260 2.08 17.51 -20.30
C THR A 260 0.96 16.57 -19.90
N HIS A 261 0.91 15.36 -20.50
CA HIS A 261 -0.03 14.31 -20.10
C HIS A 261 0.31 13.78 -18.71
N MET A 262 1.59 13.47 -18.44
CA MET A 262 2.07 13.08 -17.12
C MET A 262 1.71 14.13 -16.06
N ALA A 263 2.01 15.43 -16.32
CA ALA A 263 1.72 16.51 -15.37
C ALA A 263 0.23 16.64 -15.05
N ARG A 264 -0.65 16.47 -16.07
CA ARG A 264 -2.11 16.47 -15.89
C ARG A 264 -2.57 15.29 -15.04
N CYS A 265 -2.01 14.10 -15.27
CA CYS A 265 -2.34 12.91 -14.51
C CYS A 265 -1.83 13.00 -13.06
N LEU A 266 -0.63 13.51 -12.81
CA LEU A 266 -0.09 13.78 -11.46
C LEU A 266 -1.02 14.72 -10.69
N ARG A 267 -1.43 15.85 -11.28
CA ARG A 267 -2.38 16.77 -10.63
C ARG A 267 -3.71 16.12 -10.35
N ARG A 268 -4.24 15.34 -11.29
CA ARG A 268 -5.55 14.67 -11.13
C ARG A 268 -5.53 13.59 -10.07
N VAL A 269 -4.44 12.81 -9.95
CA VAL A 269 -4.35 11.64 -9.07
C VAL A 269 -3.77 12.01 -7.71
N LEU A 270 -2.72 12.84 -7.66
CA LEU A 270 -1.99 13.20 -6.44
C LEU A 270 -2.26 14.64 -5.96
N GLY A 271 -2.95 15.46 -6.75
CA GLY A 271 -3.19 16.87 -6.41
C GLY A 271 -1.98 17.78 -6.56
N ILE A 272 -0.82 17.29 -6.96
CA ILE A 272 0.46 18.02 -7.01
C ILE A 272 1.07 18.01 -8.41
N SER A 273 1.90 19.01 -8.72
CA SER A 273 2.61 19.09 -10.00
C SER A 273 3.94 18.33 -9.96
N PRO A 274 4.54 18.00 -11.12
CA PRO A 274 5.91 17.45 -11.17
C PRO A 274 6.95 18.32 -10.43
N ALA A 275 6.82 19.65 -10.52
CA ALA A 275 7.71 20.59 -9.84
C ALA A 275 7.57 20.50 -8.30
N ASP A 276 6.38 20.22 -7.80
CA ASP A 276 6.14 20.03 -6.37
C ASP A 276 6.78 18.74 -5.88
N VAL A 277 6.67 17.65 -6.66
CA VAL A 277 7.33 16.37 -6.36
C VAL A 277 8.86 16.54 -6.31
N LEU A 278 9.45 17.23 -7.29
CA LEU A 278 10.89 17.53 -7.32
C LEU A 278 11.34 18.36 -6.11
N ARG A 279 10.54 19.36 -5.70
CA ARG A 279 10.82 20.15 -4.48
C ARG A 279 10.84 19.28 -3.23
N LEU A 280 9.89 18.37 -3.10
CA LEU A 280 9.82 17.44 -1.98
C LEU A 280 11.03 16.48 -1.96
N GLY A 281 11.48 16.00 -3.11
CA GLY A 281 12.69 15.18 -3.26
C GLY A 281 13.96 15.90 -2.81
N ARG A 282 14.14 17.13 -3.24
CA ARG A 282 15.31 17.97 -2.86
C ARG A 282 15.35 18.29 -1.37
N CYS A 283 14.22 18.53 -0.73
CA CYS A 283 14.13 18.71 0.73
C CYS A 283 14.57 17.45 1.47
N ARG A 284 14.16 16.27 1.00
CA ARG A 284 14.56 14.97 1.60
C ARG A 284 16.07 14.70 1.44
N SER A 285 16.66 15.03 0.29
CA SER A 285 18.10 14.85 0.05
C SER A 285 18.93 15.80 0.92
N LYS A 286 18.52 17.05 1.11
CA LYS A 286 19.20 18.00 2.00
C LYS A 286 19.12 17.60 3.48
N ALA A 287 18.00 17.06 3.93
CA ALA A 287 17.85 16.56 5.29
C ALA A 287 18.70 15.30 5.56
N ARG A 288 19.02 14.51 4.52
CA ARG A 288 19.93 13.34 4.62
C ARG A 288 21.41 13.72 4.62
N LEU A 289 21.77 14.89 4.09
CA LEU A 289 23.16 15.37 3.94
C LEU A 289 23.58 16.36 5.00
N ALA A 290 22.72 16.71 5.98
CA ALA A 290 23.12 17.51 7.13
C ALA A 290 24.02 16.66 8.04
N PRO A 291 25.34 16.93 8.14
CA PRO A 291 26.21 16.24 9.08
C PRO A 291 25.75 16.60 10.50
N ASN A 292 25.82 15.63 11.40
CA ASN A 292 25.66 15.85 12.85
C ASN A 292 26.53 17.03 13.25
N GLY A 293 25.88 18.15 13.56
CA GLY A 293 26.59 19.30 14.10
C GLY A 293 27.24 18.92 15.42
N GLU A 294 28.53 19.01 15.46
CA GLU A 294 29.32 18.99 16.67
C GLU A 294 28.76 20.05 17.61
N LEU A 295 28.27 19.63 18.75
CA LEU A 295 28.05 20.46 19.92
C LEU A 295 29.39 20.53 20.65
N THR A 296 30.10 21.63 20.51
CA THR A 296 31.09 22.11 21.47
C THR A 296 30.40 22.86 22.60
#